data_b9d7addc8b24bd0b9a1d61a14ac2805a
#
_entry.id   b9d7addc8b24bd0b9a1d61a14ac2805a
#
_cell.length_a   1.000
_cell.length_b   1.000
_cell.length_c   1.000
_cell.angle_alpha   90.00
_cell.angle_beta   90.00
_cell.angle_gamma   90.00
#
_symmetry.space_group_name_H-M   'P 1'
#
loop_
_entity.id
_entity.type
_entity.pdbx_description
1 polymer ?
#
loop_
_entity_poly.entity_id
_entity_poly.type
_entity_poly.pdbx_seq_one_letter_code
_entity_poly.pdbx_strand_id
1 'polypeptide(L)'
;LVFNTSFTGKDKLLARLRAGNFKKGKNAFAGSGVNLAALDVATDSGAVDSNVSNNVIVDRLYYKFPVGDQFTFIAGAVARNTESIALWPSKYNKGGAKILDWTALMGTSGVYNKETGQLIGAYWQQKVDKGDNNFSFSVNYVADDKNGNISDPNKGGFMTSNSEASLMAQLGYAGPRWGVALGYRYGQCDSGNGFRRGTSFAKSDDWNNDCEYTNSKGVEDARRSSSTNSYAINAYWAPEDPGFIPSISLGWGLNTVSSNDKADGTALTTQSWMAGLKWDDVFLKGNDLGFAVGQPTFATALKGGDTPYDGNYVFELYYNFQVTDNIAITPALFYLSRPEGQDTQAFVKNGSGYDGQFNVFGGLVQTTFKF
;
A
#
# COMPACT_ATOMS: atom_id res chain seq x y z
N LEU A 1 8.84 1.58 18.61
CA LEU A 1 9.89 2.56 18.88
C LEU A 1 10.50 3.03 17.56
N VAL A 2 10.71 4.34 17.43
CA VAL A 2 11.36 4.93 16.26
C VAL A 2 12.56 5.72 16.72
N PHE A 3 13.74 5.34 16.21
CA PHE A 3 14.99 6.04 16.41
C PHE A 3 15.33 6.84 15.17
N ASN A 4 15.49 8.13 15.31
CA ASN A 4 15.92 9.04 14.25
C ASN A 4 17.26 9.64 14.67
N THR A 5 18.30 9.40 13.89
CA THR A 5 19.67 9.91 14.14
C THR A 5 20.14 10.63 12.90
N SER A 6 20.86 11.71 13.07
CA SER A 6 21.55 12.44 12.01
C SER A 6 23.03 12.55 12.35
N PHE A 7 23.91 12.33 11.37
CA PHE A 7 25.36 12.47 11.51
C PHE A 7 25.84 13.84 11.06
N THR A 8 25.10 14.48 10.13
CA THR A 8 25.50 15.76 9.52
C THR A 8 24.52 16.89 9.83
N GLY A 9 23.41 16.60 10.52
CA GLY A 9 22.30 17.52 10.76
C GLY A 9 21.34 17.68 9.57
N LYS A 10 21.68 17.11 8.40
CA LYS A 10 20.85 17.17 7.17
C LYS A 10 20.41 15.78 6.67
N ASP A 11 20.99 14.74 7.18
CA ASP A 11 20.73 13.34 6.88
C ASP A 11 19.83 12.70 7.94
N LYS A 12 19.38 11.49 7.69
CA LYS A 12 18.53 10.74 8.60
C LYS A 12 18.81 9.25 8.52
N LEU A 13 19.32 8.69 9.60
CA LEU A 13 19.28 7.27 9.86
C LEU A 13 17.99 6.96 10.64
N LEU A 14 17.12 6.13 10.08
CA LEU A 14 15.89 5.68 10.75
C LEU A 14 16.00 4.20 11.07
N ALA A 15 15.80 3.86 12.34
CA ALA A 15 15.58 2.50 12.81
C ALA A 15 14.20 2.46 13.52
N ARG A 16 13.31 1.56 13.09
CA ARG A 16 12.01 1.35 13.71
C ARG A 16 11.88 -0.07 14.18
N LEU A 17 11.62 -0.21 15.47
CA LEU A 17 11.25 -1.47 16.10
C LEU A 17 9.75 -1.52 16.27
N ARG A 18 9.17 -2.67 15.96
CA ARG A 18 7.73 -2.91 16.06
C ARG A 18 7.45 -4.27 16.70
N ALA A 19 6.39 -4.32 17.48
CA ALA A 19 5.80 -5.55 17.99
C ALA A 19 4.29 -5.48 17.80
N GLY A 20 3.63 -6.61 17.62
CA GLY A 20 2.18 -6.69 17.45
C GLY A 20 1.66 -8.11 17.54
N ASN A 21 0.37 -8.23 17.86
CA ASN A 21 -0.31 -9.50 18.09
C ASN A 21 -1.49 -9.76 17.13
N PHE A 22 -1.58 -8.99 16.04
CA PHE A 22 -2.58 -9.23 14.99
C PHE A 22 -2.10 -10.37 14.08
N LYS A 23 -2.28 -11.61 14.54
CA LYS A 23 -1.76 -12.78 13.84
C LYS A 23 -2.42 -12.94 12.48
N LYS A 24 -1.61 -12.89 11.42
CA LYS A 24 -2.03 -13.17 10.04
C LYS A 24 -2.61 -14.60 9.99
N GLY A 25 -3.73 -14.77 9.27
CA GLY A 25 -4.45 -16.05 9.20
C GLY A 25 -5.42 -16.34 10.37
N LYS A 26 -5.43 -15.52 11.45
CA LYS A 26 -6.30 -15.74 12.62
C LYS A 26 -7.09 -14.50 13.07
N ASN A 27 -6.72 -13.30 12.60
CA ASN A 27 -7.35 -12.05 13.00
C ASN A 27 -7.94 -11.33 11.79
N ALA A 28 -9.24 -11.07 11.80
CA ALA A 28 -9.94 -10.39 10.70
C ALA A 28 -9.33 -9.01 10.37
N PHE A 29 -8.88 -8.26 11.37
CA PHE A 29 -8.25 -6.95 11.16
C PHE A 29 -6.81 -7.02 10.64
N ALA A 30 -6.22 -8.22 10.55
CA ALA A 30 -4.99 -8.47 9.80
C ALA A 30 -5.26 -8.89 8.34
N GLY A 31 -6.51 -8.89 7.90
CA GLY A 31 -6.95 -9.30 6.57
C GLY A 31 -7.16 -10.82 6.43
N SER A 32 -7.33 -11.53 7.56
CA SER A 32 -7.63 -12.96 7.53
C SER A 32 -9.07 -13.20 7.16
N GLY A 33 -9.30 -14.00 6.13
CA GLY A 33 -10.62 -14.27 5.56
C GLY A 33 -11.12 -13.17 4.63
N VAL A 34 -10.88 -11.89 4.96
CA VAL A 34 -11.26 -10.75 4.10
C VAL A 34 -10.09 -9.77 4.00
N ASN A 35 -9.39 -9.78 2.87
CA ASN A 35 -8.20 -8.94 2.65
C ASN A 35 -8.47 -7.44 2.89
N LEU A 36 -9.64 -6.96 2.49
CA LEU A 36 -10.00 -5.54 2.59
C LEU A 36 -10.31 -5.08 4.02
N ALA A 37 -10.55 -6.00 4.96
CA ALA A 37 -10.77 -5.67 6.37
C ALA A 37 -9.47 -5.37 7.13
N ALA A 38 -8.31 -5.50 6.47
CA ALA A 38 -7.02 -5.25 7.11
C ALA A 38 -6.86 -3.79 7.51
N LEU A 39 -6.48 -3.56 8.77
CA LEU A 39 -6.14 -2.24 9.29
C LEU A 39 -4.68 -1.88 8.94
N ASP A 40 -4.40 -0.60 8.69
CA ASP A 40 -3.04 -0.12 8.39
C ASP A 40 -2.05 -0.35 9.54
N VAL A 41 -2.55 -0.28 10.76
CA VAL A 41 -1.73 -0.42 11.96
C VAL A 41 -1.76 -1.82 12.57
N ALA A 42 -2.58 -2.74 12.05
CA ALA A 42 -2.57 -4.13 12.49
C ALA A 42 -1.23 -4.78 12.12
N THR A 43 -0.44 -5.10 13.12
CA THR A 43 0.91 -5.65 12.96
C THR A 43 0.95 -7.04 13.55
N ASP A 44 1.41 -7.98 12.75
CA ASP A 44 1.90 -9.26 13.18
C ASP A 44 3.43 -9.23 13.22
N SER A 45 4.02 -9.55 14.35
CA SER A 45 5.47 -9.65 14.52
C SER A 45 5.94 -11.05 14.89
N GLY A 46 5.08 -12.04 14.71
CA GLY A 46 5.45 -13.45 14.79
C GLY A 46 6.13 -13.96 13.53
N ALA A 47 7.01 -14.93 13.62
CA ALA A 47 7.43 -15.70 12.46
C ALA A 47 6.22 -16.48 11.89
N VAL A 48 6.17 -16.66 10.56
CA VAL A 48 5.04 -17.26 9.84
C VAL A 48 4.60 -18.61 10.45
N ASP A 49 5.52 -19.36 10.98
CA ASP A 49 5.29 -20.70 11.55
C ASP A 49 5.35 -20.74 13.09
N SER A 50 5.54 -19.60 13.76
CA SER A 50 5.65 -19.60 15.22
C SER A 50 4.29 -19.34 15.88
N ASN A 51 3.99 -20.12 16.91
CA ASN A 51 2.90 -19.80 17.85
C ASN A 51 3.18 -18.56 18.72
N VAL A 52 4.30 -17.87 18.47
CA VAL A 52 4.79 -16.73 19.23
C VAL A 52 4.45 -15.45 18.46
N SER A 53 3.48 -14.71 18.94
CA SER A 53 3.23 -13.31 18.57
C SER A 53 3.97 -12.38 19.54
N ASN A 54 4.02 -11.08 19.23
CA ASN A 54 4.65 -10.04 20.05
C ASN A 54 6.21 -10.01 20.05
N ASN A 55 6.87 -10.64 19.09
CA ASN A 55 8.30 -10.44 18.93
C ASN A 55 8.60 -9.00 18.52
N VAL A 56 9.71 -8.47 18.99
CA VAL A 56 10.23 -7.19 18.51
C VAL A 56 11.00 -7.44 17.22
N ILE A 57 10.55 -6.84 16.13
CA ILE A 57 11.18 -6.92 14.82
C ILE A 57 11.73 -5.57 14.37
N VAL A 58 12.77 -5.58 13.54
CA VAL A 58 13.23 -4.41 12.80
C VAL A 58 12.29 -4.20 11.62
N ASP A 59 11.36 -3.26 11.76
CA ASP A 59 10.34 -2.99 10.74
C ASP A 59 10.80 -1.97 9.70
N ARG A 60 11.80 -1.14 10.03
CA ARG A 60 12.49 -0.21 9.13
C ARG A 60 13.92 -0.03 9.56
N LEU A 61 14.81 -0.03 8.57
CA LEU A 61 16.21 0.35 8.75
C LEU A 61 16.72 0.95 7.43
N TYR A 62 16.84 2.26 7.38
CA TYR A 62 17.35 2.96 6.19
C TYR A 62 18.08 4.25 6.53
N TYR A 63 18.95 4.65 5.62
CA TYR A 63 19.67 5.91 5.66
C TYR A 63 19.25 6.79 4.49
N LYS A 64 18.88 8.04 4.78
CA LYS A 64 18.47 9.04 3.81
C LYS A 64 19.38 10.25 3.95
N PHE A 65 19.97 10.70 2.84
CA PHE A 65 20.91 11.81 2.84
C PHE A 65 20.75 12.71 1.61
N PRO A 66 20.88 14.04 1.79
CA PRO A 66 20.84 14.98 0.69
C PRO A 66 22.17 15.00 -0.08
N VAL A 67 22.09 15.25 -1.39
CA VAL A 67 23.23 15.55 -2.25
C VAL A 67 22.92 16.85 -2.98
N GLY A 68 23.67 17.89 -2.67
CA GLY A 68 23.31 19.26 -3.04
C GLY A 68 22.00 19.71 -2.39
N ASP A 69 21.28 20.60 -3.07
CA ASP A 69 20.09 21.25 -2.50
C ASP A 69 18.76 20.63 -2.97
N GLN A 70 18.80 19.76 -3.98
CA GLN A 70 17.61 19.27 -4.66
C GLN A 70 17.50 17.74 -4.69
N PHE A 71 18.58 17.02 -4.49
CA PHE A 71 18.59 15.57 -4.52
C PHE A 71 18.62 14.97 -3.12
N THR A 72 17.87 13.89 -2.93
CA THR A 72 17.96 13.06 -1.73
C THR A 72 18.06 11.61 -2.15
N PHE A 73 19.03 10.91 -1.58
CA PHE A 73 19.25 9.49 -1.77
C PHE A 73 18.81 8.72 -0.54
N ILE A 74 18.38 7.48 -0.76
CA ILE A 74 17.97 6.56 0.29
C ILE A 74 18.51 5.17 -0.01
N ALA A 75 19.04 4.52 1.01
CA ALA A 75 19.40 3.11 0.96
C ALA A 75 19.03 2.46 2.30
N GLY A 76 18.56 1.22 2.26
CA GLY A 76 18.15 0.55 3.48
C GLY A 76 18.03 -0.96 3.33
N ALA A 77 18.30 -1.66 4.43
CA ALA A 77 18.13 -3.11 4.51
C ALA A 77 16.65 -3.49 4.62
N VAL A 78 15.82 -2.64 5.26
CA VAL A 78 14.38 -2.83 5.42
C VAL A 78 13.70 -1.48 5.23
N ALA A 79 13.22 -1.20 4.02
CA ALA A 79 12.52 0.04 3.69
C ALA A 79 11.38 -0.21 2.71
N ARG A 80 10.41 0.68 2.69
CA ARG A 80 9.27 0.62 1.75
C ARG A 80 9.52 1.49 0.53
N ASN A 81 8.98 1.08 -0.61
CA ASN A 81 8.98 1.89 -1.82
C ASN A 81 8.41 3.31 -1.57
N THR A 82 7.44 3.46 -0.67
CA THR A 82 6.84 4.75 -0.29
C THR A 82 7.72 5.63 0.62
N GLU A 83 8.86 5.15 1.11
CA GLU A 83 9.80 5.95 1.91
C GLU A 83 10.67 6.88 1.06
N SER A 84 10.78 6.63 -0.24
CA SER A 84 11.65 7.36 -1.18
C SER A 84 10.89 8.21 -2.19
N ILE A 85 9.67 8.65 -1.87
CA ILE A 85 8.90 9.59 -2.69
C ILE A 85 9.04 11.03 -2.17
N ALA A 86 9.20 11.97 -3.09
CA ALA A 86 9.29 13.40 -2.76
C ALA A 86 7.91 13.98 -2.42
N LEU A 87 6.88 13.60 -3.19
CA LEU A 87 5.51 14.08 -2.99
C LEU A 87 4.64 12.98 -2.42
N TRP A 88 4.08 13.20 -1.21
CA TRP A 88 2.99 12.38 -0.69
C TRP A 88 1.66 12.80 -1.34
N PRO A 89 1.04 11.96 -2.16
CA PRO A 89 -0.02 12.41 -3.07
C PRO A 89 -1.42 12.35 -2.46
N SER A 90 -1.56 12.64 -1.18
CA SER A 90 -2.85 12.64 -0.48
C SER A 90 -2.81 13.52 0.78
N LYS A 91 -3.94 14.13 1.12
CA LYS A 91 -4.17 14.80 2.41
C LYS A 91 -4.94 13.91 3.38
N TYR A 92 -5.74 12.98 2.88
CA TYR A 92 -6.61 12.14 3.67
C TYR A 92 -5.87 11.36 4.76
N ASN A 93 -4.75 10.76 4.43
CA ASN A 93 -3.97 9.91 5.33
C ASN A 93 -2.62 10.52 5.75
N LYS A 94 -2.39 11.79 5.46
CA LYS A 94 -1.17 12.51 5.85
C LYS A 94 -1.34 13.11 7.23
N GLY A 95 -0.65 12.54 8.21
CA GLY A 95 -0.65 13.05 9.60
C GLY A 95 -1.91 12.74 10.42
N GLY A 96 -2.96 12.19 9.81
CA GLY A 96 -4.21 11.81 10.46
C GLY A 96 -4.28 10.32 10.86
N ALA A 97 -5.47 9.91 11.27
CA ALA A 97 -5.77 8.51 11.56
C ALA A 97 -5.58 7.64 10.32
N LYS A 98 -5.16 6.40 10.55
CA LYS A 98 -5.00 5.38 9.51
C LYS A 98 -5.78 4.16 9.94
N ILE A 99 -6.92 3.94 9.31
CA ILE A 99 -7.85 2.86 9.68
C ILE A 99 -7.64 1.68 8.73
N LEU A 100 -8.29 1.63 7.59
CA LEU A 100 -8.08 0.58 6.62
C LEU A 100 -6.74 0.75 5.90
N ASP A 101 -6.02 -0.32 5.69
CA ASP A 101 -4.75 -0.28 4.95
C ASP A 101 -4.96 0.18 3.50
N TRP A 102 -6.10 -0.11 2.90
CA TRP A 102 -6.43 0.33 1.54
C TRP A 102 -6.52 1.86 1.41
N THR A 103 -7.20 2.55 2.31
CA THR A 103 -7.29 4.01 2.30
C THR A 103 -5.94 4.68 2.53
N ALA A 104 -5.08 4.03 3.34
CA ALA A 104 -3.70 4.45 3.55
C ALA A 104 -2.79 4.27 2.31
N LEU A 105 -3.26 3.58 1.27
CA LEU A 105 -2.61 3.42 -0.03
C LEU A 105 -3.16 4.41 -1.07
N MET A 106 -3.90 5.42 -0.63
CA MET A 106 -4.39 6.52 -1.49
C MET A 106 -5.29 6.05 -2.64
N GLY A 107 -5.95 4.89 -2.49
CA GLY A 107 -6.76 4.27 -3.53
C GLY A 107 -5.98 3.69 -4.71
N THR A 108 -4.65 3.67 -4.66
CA THR A 108 -3.76 3.26 -5.76
C THR A 108 -2.77 2.21 -5.29
N SER A 109 -3.31 1.12 -4.75
CA SER A 109 -2.57 0.03 -4.10
C SER A 109 -1.63 -0.74 -5.02
N GLY A 110 -1.77 -0.60 -6.34
CA GLY A 110 -0.82 -1.17 -7.31
C GLY A 110 0.52 -0.47 -7.33
N VAL A 111 0.55 0.87 -7.24
CA VAL A 111 1.81 1.66 -7.25
C VAL A 111 2.36 1.82 -5.84
N TYR A 112 1.55 2.28 -4.90
CA TYR A 112 2.00 2.55 -3.53
C TYR A 112 1.72 1.35 -2.61
N ASN A 113 2.11 0.15 -3.06
CA ASN A 113 1.78 -1.12 -2.41
C ASN A 113 2.53 -1.39 -1.10
N LYS A 114 3.40 -0.46 -0.66
CA LYS A 114 4.27 -0.61 0.52
C LYS A 114 5.23 -1.80 0.41
N GLU A 115 5.68 -2.13 -0.81
CA GLU A 115 6.72 -3.14 -1.00
C GLU A 115 7.88 -2.87 -0.06
N THR A 116 8.31 -3.88 0.67
CA THR A 116 9.28 -3.76 1.77
C THR A 116 10.44 -4.71 1.53
N GLY A 117 11.66 -4.23 1.74
CA GLY A 117 12.86 -5.05 1.63
C GLY A 117 14.11 -4.18 1.47
N GLN A 118 15.12 -4.74 0.79
CA GLN A 118 16.35 -4.02 0.49
C GLN A 118 16.06 -2.96 -0.56
N LEU A 119 16.25 -1.69 -0.18
CA LEU A 119 15.88 -0.54 -1.00
C LEU A 119 17.09 0.29 -1.35
N ILE A 120 17.15 0.70 -2.61
CA ILE A 120 17.87 1.89 -3.07
C ILE A 120 16.91 2.82 -3.80
N GLY A 121 17.07 4.13 -3.61
CA GLY A 121 16.22 5.11 -4.26
C GLY A 121 16.80 6.51 -4.20
N ALA A 122 16.20 7.37 -5.00
CA ALA A 122 16.51 8.79 -4.98
C ALA A 122 15.27 9.58 -5.37
N TYR A 123 15.23 10.81 -4.93
CA TYR A 123 14.29 11.78 -5.49
C TYR A 123 14.98 13.13 -5.70
N TRP A 124 14.49 13.81 -6.71
CA TRP A 124 14.76 15.19 -6.99
C TRP A 124 13.53 16.04 -6.67
N GLN A 125 13.74 17.20 -6.07
CA GLN A 125 12.70 18.17 -5.82
C GLN A 125 13.22 19.55 -6.25
N GLN A 126 12.48 20.19 -7.14
CA GLN A 126 12.82 21.52 -7.64
C GLN A 126 12.88 22.51 -6.47
N LYS A 127 13.97 23.25 -6.40
CA LYS A 127 14.10 24.36 -5.45
C LYS A 127 13.36 25.58 -6.00
N VAL A 128 12.40 26.06 -5.24
CA VAL A 128 11.56 27.22 -5.56
C VAL A 128 11.42 28.10 -4.31
N ASP A 129 10.94 29.31 -4.46
CA ASP A 129 10.61 30.17 -3.35
C ASP A 129 9.39 29.66 -2.57
N LYS A 130 9.28 30.09 -1.30
CA LYS A 130 8.19 29.67 -0.43
C LYS A 130 6.86 30.14 -0.99
N GLY A 131 5.98 29.21 -1.30
CA GLY A 131 4.64 29.49 -1.86
C GLY A 131 4.53 29.19 -3.35
N ASP A 132 5.65 28.96 -4.03
CA ASP A 132 5.65 28.59 -5.45
C ASP A 132 5.38 27.09 -5.64
N ASN A 133 4.95 26.77 -6.84
CA ASN A 133 4.75 25.38 -7.25
C ASN A 133 6.08 24.76 -7.64
N ASN A 134 6.27 23.50 -7.31
CA ASN A 134 7.49 22.76 -7.64
C ASN A 134 7.21 21.42 -8.32
N PHE A 135 8.13 21.01 -9.16
CA PHE A 135 8.21 19.66 -9.68
C PHE A 135 9.04 18.77 -8.76
N SER A 136 8.73 17.49 -8.77
CA SER A 136 9.54 16.46 -8.14
C SER A 136 9.52 15.19 -8.95
N PHE A 137 10.62 14.44 -8.87
CA PHE A 137 10.74 13.13 -9.49
C PHE A 137 11.38 12.16 -8.49
N SER A 138 10.80 10.99 -8.37
CA SER A 138 11.28 9.95 -7.46
C SER A 138 11.43 8.63 -8.21
N VAL A 139 12.45 7.86 -7.85
CA VAL A 139 12.67 6.51 -8.35
C VAL A 139 13.24 5.65 -7.24
N ASN A 140 12.78 4.40 -7.16
CA ASN A 140 13.35 3.41 -6.24
C ASN A 140 13.23 2.01 -6.78
N TYR A 141 14.11 1.16 -6.28
CA TYR A 141 14.11 -0.28 -6.43
C TYR A 141 14.05 -0.91 -5.05
N VAL A 142 13.17 -1.89 -4.88
CA VAL A 142 13.05 -2.69 -3.65
C VAL A 142 13.10 -4.16 -4.05
N ALA A 143 14.06 -4.90 -3.53
CA ALA A 143 13.99 -6.36 -3.56
C ALA A 143 13.17 -6.83 -2.37
N ASP A 144 12.27 -7.82 -2.55
CA ASP A 144 11.43 -8.35 -1.47
C ASP A 144 12.28 -8.81 -0.28
N ASP A 145 11.78 -8.62 0.94
CA ASP A 145 12.55 -8.87 2.17
C ASP A 145 12.92 -10.34 2.39
N LYS A 146 12.18 -11.26 1.78
CA LYS A 146 12.47 -12.70 1.84
C LYS A 146 13.50 -13.15 0.81
N ASN A 147 13.49 -12.52 -0.36
CA ASN A 147 14.28 -12.96 -1.51
C ASN A 147 15.53 -12.11 -1.72
N GLY A 148 15.47 -10.81 -1.45
CA GLY A 148 16.58 -9.90 -1.71
C GLY A 148 17.86 -10.17 -0.90
N ASN A 149 17.77 -10.87 0.22
CA ASN A 149 18.90 -11.25 1.08
C ASN A 149 19.52 -12.62 0.76
N ILE A 150 18.98 -13.34 -0.23
CA ILE A 150 19.49 -14.65 -0.63
C ILE A 150 20.75 -14.46 -1.47
N SER A 151 21.84 -15.17 -1.10
CA SER A 151 23.12 -15.04 -1.79
C SER A 151 23.22 -15.81 -3.11
N ASP A 152 22.35 -16.80 -3.33
CA ASP A 152 22.26 -17.55 -4.56
C ASP A 152 21.40 -16.79 -5.59
N PRO A 153 21.97 -16.28 -6.69
CA PRO A 153 21.23 -15.47 -7.68
C PRO A 153 20.15 -16.29 -8.43
N ASN A 154 20.20 -17.62 -8.37
CA ASN A 154 19.18 -18.48 -8.95
C ASN A 154 17.96 -18.65 -8.04
N LYS A 155 18.04 -18.19 -6.79
CA LYS A 155 16.97 -18.32 -5.78
C LYS A 155 16.51 -17.00 -5.23
N GLY A 156 17.23 -15.91 -5.47
CA GLY A 156 16.95 -14.58 -4.96
C GLY A 156 18.11 -13.64 -5.20
N GLY A 157 18.30 -12.68 -4.30
CA GLY A 157 19.37 -11.70 -4.34
C GLY A 157 18.92 -10.33 -4.84
N PHE A 158 19.72 -9.33 -4.53
CA PHE A 158 19.47 -7.95 -4.92
C PHE A 158 19.78 -7.73 -6.41
N MET A 159 18.86 -7.16 -7.19
CA MET A 159 18.98 -6.92 -8.64
C MET A 159 19.15 -8.20 -9.49
N THR A 160 18.56 -9.29 -9.06
CA THR A 160 18.54 -10.54 -9.84
C THR A 160 17.16 -10.76 -10.48
N SER A 161 17.02 -11.76 -11.35
CA SER A 161 15.72 -12.17 -11.91
C SER A 161 14.78 -12.79 -10.88
N ASN A 162 15.29 -13.20 -9.72
CA ASN A 162 14.57 -13.85 -8.63
C ASN A 162 14.44 -12.96 -7.39
N SER A 163 14.64 -11.65 -7.53
CA SER A 163 14.54 -10.68 -6.43
C SER A 163 13.11 -10.44 -5.94
N GLU A 164 12.10 -10.86 -6.71
CA GLU A 164 10.70 -10.44 -6.51
C GLU A 164 10.59 -8.91 -6.34
N ALA A 165 11.26 -8.20 -7.22
CA ALA A 165 11.52 -6.80 -7.04
C ALA A 165 10.38 -5.89 -7.49
N SER A 166 10.37 -4.71 -6.91
CA SER A 166 9.52 -3.58 -7.28
C SER A 166 10.40 -2.40 -7.73
N LEU A 167 10.19 -1.93 -8.95
CA LEU A 167 10.74 -0.67 -9.43
C LEU A 167 9.62 0.36 -9.50
N MET A 168 9.74 1.46 -8.75
CA MET A 168 8.73 2.52 -8.72
C MET A 168 9.31 3.86 -9.17
N ALA A 169 8.52 4.61 -9.94
CA ALA A 169 8.80 5.99 -10.31
C ALA A 169 7.57 6.88 -10.04
N GLN A 170 7.81 8.13 -9.66
CA GLN A 170 6.76 9.12 -9.44
C GLN A 170 7.20 10.48 -10.01
N LEU A 171 6.33 11.11 -10.78
CA LEU A 171 6.42 12.52 -11.15
C LEU A 171 5.38 13.28 -10.33
N GLY A 172 5.81 14.32 -9.62
CA GLY A 172 4.94 15.16 -8.81
C GLY A 172 5.00 16.62 -9.24
N TYR A 173 3.87 17.31 -9.16
CA TYR A 173 3.76 18.75 -9.28
C TYR A 173 2.83 19.27 -8.20
N ALA A 174 3.32 20.17 -7.35
CA ALA A 174 2.57 20.59 -6.18
C ALA A 174 2.79 22.06 -5.84
N GLY A 175 1.74 22.69 -5.36
CA GLY A 175 1.75 23.97 -4.69
C GLY A 175 1.49 23.80 -3.18
N PRO A 176 1.34 24.94 -2.45
CA PRO A 176 1.19 24.89 -0.99
C PRO A 176 -0.01 24.10 -0.51
N ARG A 177 -1.09 24.09 -1.27
CA ARG A 177 -2.38 23.49 -0.87
C ARG A 177 -2.91 22.41 -1.81
N TRP A 178 -2.24 22.13 -2.88
CA TRP A 178 -2.66 21.14 -3.87
C TRP A 178 -1.46 20.36 -4.41
N GLY A 179 -1.71 19.25 -5.02
CA GLY A 179 -0.69 18.50 -5.73
C GLY A 179 -1.30 17.42 -6.60
N VAL A 180 -0.55 17.07 -7.64
CA VAL A 180 -0.84 15.98 -8.57
C VAL A 180 0.40 15.11 -8.69
N ALA A 181 0.20 13.80 -8.68
CA ALA A 181 1.27 12.82 -8.88
C ALA A 181 0.87 11.80 -9.93
N LEU A 182 1.81 11.48 -10.81
CA LEU A 182 1.76 10.35 -11.73
C LEU A 182 2.73 9.30 -11.21
N GLY A 183 2.23 8.11 -10.91
CA GLY A 183 3.02 7.00 -10.41
C GLY A 183 3.07 5.84 -11.38
N TYR A 184 4.21 5.18 -11.44
CA TYR A 184 4.41 3.92 -12.16
C TYR A 184 5.14 2.93 -11.27
N ARG A 185 4.75 1.65 -11.32
CA ARG A 185 5.47 0.56 -10.69
C ARG A 185 5.52 -0.64 -11.60
N TYR A 186 6.72 -1.18 -11.80
CA TYR A 186 6.95 -2.51 -12.32
C TYR A 186 7.13 -3.47 -11.14
N GLY A 187 6.34 -4.54 -11.10
CA GLY A 187 6.49 -5.63 -10.15
C GLY A 187 7.03 -6.85 -10.89
N GLN A 188 8.17 -7.32 -10.43
CA GLN A 188 8.78 -8.55 -10.92
C GLN A 188 8.14 -9.73 -10.21
N CYS A 189 7.65 -10.69 -10.95
CA CYS A 189 7.01 -11.91 -10.43
C CYS A 189 6.00 -11.59 -9.30
N ASP A 190 6.06 -12.36 -8.24
CA ASP A 190 5.35 -12.13 -7.00
C ASP A 190 5.98 -10.98 -6.20
N SER A 191 6.12 -9.80 -6.72
CA SER A 191 6.68 -8.68 -5.96
C SER A 191 5.94 -8.47 -4.62
N GLY A 192 6.04 -9.49 -3.77
CA GLY A 192 5.61 -9.67 -2.39
C GLY A 192 4.15 -9.36 -2.09
N ASN A 193 3.58 -8.38 -2.67
CA ASN A 193 2.23 -7.95 -2.37
C ASN A 193 1.43 -7.54 -3.60
N GLY A 194 1.99 -7.66 -4.81
CA GLY A 194 1.30 -7.28 -6.02
C GLY A 194 0.49 -5.99 -5.85
N PHE A 195 -0.82 -6.11 -5.82
CA PHE A 195 -1.73 -4.98 -5.60
C PHE A 195 -2.04 -4.70 -4.13
N ARG A 196 -1.43 -5.41 -3.19
CA ARG A 196 -1.58 -5.36 -1.73
C ARG A 196 -3.03 -5.45 -1.23
N ARG A 197 -3.95 -4.63 -1.73
CA ARG A 197 -5.36 -4.60 -1.33
C ARG A 197 -6.27 -4.62 -2.55
N GLY A 198 -7.22 -5.54 -2.54
CA GLY A 198 -8.18 -5.74 -3.62
C GLY A 198 -9.17 -6.83 -3.27
N THR A 199 -10.07 -7.15 -4.19
CA THR A 199 -10.92 -8.34 -4.09
C THR A 199 -10.06 -9.59 -4.01
N SER A 200 -10.58 -10.67 -3.45
CA SER A 200 -9.87 -11.96 -3.45
C SER A 200 -9.59 -12.41 -4.87
N PHE A 201 -10.54 -12.24 -5.79
CA PHE A 201 -10.36 -12.56 -7.18
C PHE A 201 -9.22 -11.77 -7.84
N ALA A 202 -9.17 -10.43 -7.68
CA ALA A 202 -8.09 -9.61 -8.23
C ALA A 202 -6.73 -9.87 -7.60
N LYS A 203 -6.69 -10.51 -6.45
CA LYS A 203 -5.48 -10.85 -5.69
C LYS A 203 -5.15 -12.33 -5.67
N SER A 204 -5.89 -13.14 -6.39
CA SER A 204 -5.65 -14.58 -6.44
C SER A 204 -4.21 -14.90 -6.86
N ASP A 205 -3.62 -15.85 -6.20
CA ASP A 205 -2.24 -16.29 -6.41
C ASP A 205 -1.98 -16.80 -7.83
N ASP A 206 -3.01 -17.31 -8.48
CA ASP A 206 -2.91 -17.91 -9.83
C ASP A 206 -2.45 -16.94 -10.93
N TRP A 207 -2.46 -15.62 -10.71
CA TRP A 207 -2.03 -14.65 -11.71
C TRP A 207 -1.17 -13.50 -11.19
N ASN A 208 -0.95 -13.41 -9.88
CA ASN A 208 -0.13 -12.38 -9.27
C ASN A 208 1.26 -12.86 -8.87
N ASN A 209 1.45 -14.18 -8.69
CA ASN A 209 2.47 -14.69 -7.80
C ASN A 209 3.47 -15.65 -8.44
N ASP A 210 3.37 -15.95 -9.73
CA ASP A 210 4.29 -16.93 -10.31
C ASP A 210 5.62 -16.35 -10.71
N CYS A 211 6.63 -16.51 -9.86
CA CYS A 211 8.03 -16.40 -10.21
C CYS A 211 8.62 -17.72 -10.71
N GLU A 212 8.04 -18.84 -10.36
CA GLU A 212 8.50 -20.15 -10.73
C GLU A 212 7.77 -20.68 -11.97
N TYR A 213 8.48 -20.84 -13.05
CA TYR A 213 8.02 -21.56 -14.22
C TYR A 213 8.77 -22.88 -14.34
N THR A 214 8.05 -23.97 -14.21
CA THR A 214 8.60 -25.30 -14.51
C THR A 214 8.35 -25.61 -15.98
N ASN A 215 9.39 -25.59 -16.81
CA ASN A 215 9.27 -25.95 -18.21
C ASN A 215 8.90 -27.44 -18.41
N SER A 216 8.54 -27.83 -19.63
CA SER A 216 8.17 -29.23 -19.96
C SER A 216 9.25 -30.29 -19.66
N LYS A 217 10.46 -29.88 -19.25
CA LYS A 217 11.57 -30.73 -18.83
C LYS A 217 11.75 -30.75 -17.30
N GLY A 218 10.84 -30.14 -16.53
CA GLY A 218 10.93 -30.06 -15.09
C GLY A 218 12.00 -29.10 -14.56
N VAL A 219 12.48 -28.17 -15.40
CA VAL A 219 13.46 -27.15 -14.99
C VAL A 219 12.71 -25.84 -14.67
N GLU A 220 12.93 -25.33 -13.47
CA GLU A 220 12.44 -24.02 -13.06
C GLU A 220 13.16 -22.91 -13.86
N ASP A 221 12.41 -21.99 -14.47
CA ASP A 221 12.94 -20.87 -15.23
C ASP A 221 12.20 -19.58 -14.84
N ALA A 222 12.75 -18.82 -13.90
CA ALA A 222 12.21 -17.55 -13.43
C ALA A 222 12.05 -16.48 -14.55
N ARG A 223 12.70 -16.63 -15.68
CA ARG A 223 12.60 -15.68 -16.82
C ARG A 223 11.25 -15.72 -17.54
N ARG A 224 10.39 -16.66 -17.21
CA ARG A 224 9.03 -16.80 -17.78
C ARG A 224 7.91 -16.46 -16.80
N SER A 225 8.27 -15.90 -15.68
CA SER A 225 7.35 -15.55 -14.61
C SER A 225 6.41 -14.39 -14.97
N SER A 226 5.38 -14.21 -14.18
CA SER A 226 4.46 -13.08 -14.29
C SER A 226 5.15 -11.76 -13.96
N SER A 227 4.63 -10.68 -14.46
CA SER A 227 5.01 -9.32 -14.08
C SER A 227 3.79 -8.41 -14.06
N THR A 228 3.87 -7.34 -13.30
CA THR A 228 2.81 -6.34 -13.21
C THR A 228 3.32 -4.98 -13.61
N ASN A 229 2.52 -4.23 -14.39
CA ASN A 229 2.72 -2.81 -14.60
C ASN A 229 1.55 -2.08 -13.97
N SER A 230 1.84 -1.19 -13.04
CA SER A 230 0.85 -0.42 -12.29
C SER A 230 1.04 1.05 -12.57
N TYR A 231 -0.05 1.75 -12.82
CA TYR A 231 -0.11 3.17 -13.08
C TYR A 231 -1.03 3.83 -12.07
N ALA A 232 -0.70 5.04 -11.65
CA ALA A 232 -1.51 5.79 -10.70
C ALA A 232 -1.57 7.27 -11.08
N ILE A 233 -2.74 7.85 -10.89
CA ILE A 233 -2.94 9.30 -10.88
C ILE A 233 -3.56 9.64 -9.54
N ASN A 234 -2.89 10.52 -8.80
CA ASN A 234 -3.38 11.02 -7.53
C ASN A 234 -3.39 12.54 -7.52
N ALA A 235 -4.40 13.12 -6.91
CA ALA A 235 -4.50 14.55 -6.72
C ALA A 235 -5.07 14.87 -5.34
N TYR A 236 -4.66 15.99 -4.78
CA TYR A 236 -5.25 16.52 -3.56
C TYR A 236 -5.36 18.03 -3.60
N TRP A 237 -6.32 18.53 -2.85
CA TRP A 237 -6.49 19.94 -2.56
C TRP A 237 -6.88 20.11 -1.09
N ALA A 238 -6.45 21.22 -0.48
CA ALA A 238 -6.83 21.59 0.88
C ALA A 238 -7.23 23.08 0.93
N PRO A 239 -8.23 23.44 1.74
CA PRO A 239 -8.59 24.85 1.97
C PRO A 239 -7.45 25.58 2.67
N GLU A 240 -7.50 26.92 2.66
CA GLU A 240 -6.54 27.76 3.35
C GLU A 240 -6.71 27.66 4.86
N ASP A 241 -7.95 27.79 5.29
CA ASP A 241 -8.33 27.71 6.69
C ASP A 241 -9.07 26.40 6.98
N PRO A 242 -8.74 25.71 8.08
CA PRO A 242 -9.55 24.60 8.56
C PRO A 242 -10.98 25.06 8.86
N GLY A 243 -11.95 24.21 8.59
CA GLY A 243 -13.33 24.54 8.87
C GLY A 243 -14.33 23.60 8.21
N PHE A 244 -15.45 24.17 7.72
CA PHE A 244 -16.51 23.36 7.13
C PHE A 244 -16.12 22.71 5.79
N ILE A 245 -15.16 23.30 5.06
CA ILE A 245 -14.73 22.78 3.76
C ILE A 245 -13.61 21.75 3.99
N PRO A 246 -13.78 20.48 3.58
CA PRO A 246 -12.75 19.45 3.75
C PRO A 246 -11.60 19.63 2.76
N SER A 247 -10.45 19.09 3.09
CA SER A 247 -9.47 18.72 2.08
C SER A 247 -9.99 17.52 1.28
N ILE A 248 -9.64 17.47 -0.01
CA ILE A 248 -10.07 16.43 -0.94
C ILE A 248 -8.83 15.67 -1.42
N SER A 249 -8.91 14.36 -1.45
CA SER A 249 -7.88 13.49 -2.03
C SER A 249 -8.52 12.51 -2.99
N LEU A 250 -7.97 12.40 -4.19
CA LEU A 250 -8.44 11.52 -5.24
C LEU A 250 -7.30 10.60 -5.69
N GLY A 251 -7.63 9.37 -5.97
CA GLY A 251 -6.69 8.42 -6.56
C GLY A 251 -7.37 7.50 -7.55
N TRP A 252 -6.70 7.21 -8.65
CA TRP A 252 -7.11 6.20 -9.62
C TRP A 252 -5.89 5.39 -10.06
N GLY A 253 -6.03 4.07 -10.08
CA GLY A 253 -4.99 3.12 -10.45
C GLY A 253 -5.45 2.16 -11.54
N LEU A 254 -4.53 1.83 -12.43
CA LEU A 254 -4.67 0.83 -13.48
C LEU A 254 -3.50 -0.13 -13.37
N ASN A 255 -3.78 -1.44 -13.40
CA ASN A 255 -2.74 -2.45 -13.38
C ASN A 255 -2.95 -3.43 -14.53
N THR A 256 -1.85 -3.84 -15.15
CA THR A 256 -1.83 -4.91 -16.15
C THR A 256 -0.95 -6.04 -15.64
N VAL A 257 -1.42 -7.27 -15.81
CA VAL A 257 -0.69 -8.47 -15.40
C VAL A 257 -0.26 -9.22 -16.65
N SER A 258 1.02 -9.50 -16.76
CA SER A 258 1.62 -10.30 -17.83
C SER A 258 2.10 -11.64 -17.26
N SER A 259 1.61 -12.73 -17.80
CA SER A 259 2.06 -14.09 -17.47
C SER A 259 1.98 -14.96 -18.73
N ASN A 260 2.95 -15.84 -18.91
CA ASN A 260 3.03 -16.69 -20.10
C ASN A 260 2.03 -17.87 -20.04
N ASP A 261 1.62 -18.30 -18.85
CA ASP A 261 0.82 -19.52 -18.65
C ASP A 261 -0.58 -19.29 -18.08
N LYS A 262 -1.13 -18.09 -18.33
CA LYS A 262 -2.49 -17.78 -17.87
C LYS A 262 -3.55 -18.63 -18.55
N ALA A 263 -4.40 -19.26 -17.76
CA ALA A 263 -5.64 -19.86 -18.20
C ALA A 263 -6.67 -18.81 -18.59
N ASP A 264 -7.64 -19.17 -19.42
CA ASP A 264 -8.81 -18.33 -19.68
C ASP A 264 -9.58 -18.06 -18.37
N GLY A 265 -10.13 -16.86 -18.23
CA GLY A 265 -10.82 -16.40 -17.02
C GLY A 265 -9.91 -15.73 -15.98
N THR A 266 -8.58 -15.71 -16.15
CA THR A 266 -7.66 -15.01 -15.25
C THR A 266 -7.66 -13.50 -15.51
N ALA A 267 -7.42 -12.68 -14.48
CA ALA A 267 -7.39 -11.23 -14.61
C ALA A 267 -6.20 -10.76 -15.47
N LEU A 268 -6.46 -9.96 -16.50
CA LEU A 268 -5.46 -9.27 -17.30
C LEU A 268 -5.27 -7.83 -16.86
N THR A 269 -6.36 -7.17 -16.50
CA THR A 269 -6.37 -5.76 -16.13
C THR A 269 -7.21 -5.58 -14.89
N THR A 270 -6.70 -4.80 -13.96
CA THR A 270 -7.41 -4.41 -12.75
C THR A 270 -7.39 -2.91 -12.58
N GLN A 271 -8.38 -2.35 -11.90
CA GLN A 271 -8.44 -0.93 -11.58
C GLN A 271 -8.72 -0.74 -10.09
N SER A 272 -8.48 0.47 -9.63
CA SER A 272 -8.84 0.92 -8.28
C SER A 272 -9.08 2.42 -8.29
N TRP A 273 -9.93 2.93 -7.39
CA TRP A 273 -10.09 4.37 -7.21
C TRP A 273 -10.58 4.71 -5.80
N MET A 274 -10.27 5.91 -5.35
CA MET A 274 -10.67 6.43 -4.05
C MET A 274 -10.95 7.92 -4.13
N ALA A 275 -11.98 8.36 -3.39
CA ALA A 275 -12.20 9.75 -3.00
C ALA A 275 -12.19 9.82 -1.47
N GLY A 276 -11.35 10.68 -0.91
CA GLY A 276 -11.21 10.91 0.52
C GLY A 276 -11.44 12.37 0.87
N LEU A 277 -12.23 12.61 1.90
CA LEU A 277 -12.53 13.93 2.47
C LEU A 277 -11.98 13.96 3.89
N LYS A 278 -11.23 15.00 4.23
CA LYS A 278 -10.71 15.18 5.58
C LYS A 278 -10.97 16.62 6.04
N TRP A 279 -11.63 16.74 7.17
CA TRP A 279 -11.81 17.99 7.88
C TRP A 279 -10.80 18.06 9.01
N ASP A 280 -10.01 19.10 9.02
CA ASP A 280 -9.08 19.41 10.10
C ASP A 280 -9.77 20.36 11.11
N ASP A 281 -9.43 20.24 12.38
CA ASP A 281 -9.94 21.06 13.48
C ASP A 281 -11.47 21.01 13.69
N VAL A 282 -12.10 19.88 13.39
CA VAL A 282 -13.56 19.70 13.49
C VAL A 282 -14.00 19.64 14.94
N PHE A 283 -14.97 20.47 15.32
CA PHE A 283 -15.54 20.68 16.64
C PHE A 283 -14.55 21.21 17.66
N LEU A 284 -13.33 20.68 17.71
CA LEU A 284 -12.26 21.13 18.59
C LEU A 284 -10.94 21.14 17.81
N LYS A 285 -10.10 22.13 18.11
CA LYS A 285 -8.76 22.24 17.50
C LYS A 285 -7.93 20.98 17.78
N GLY A 286 -7.31 20.46 16.74
CA GLY A 286 -6.50 19.25 16.76
C GLY A 286 -7.28 17.96 16.48
N ASN A 287 -8.61 18.02 16.34
CA ASN A 287 -9.43 16.87 15.97
C ASN A 287 -9.64 16.79 14.46
N ASP A 288 -9.67 15.58 13.93
CA ASP A 288 -9.90 15.34 12.50
C ASP A 288 -11.12 14.45 12.28
N LEU A 289 -11.89 14.72 11.24
CA LEU A 289 -12.91 13.84 10.70
C LEU A 289 -12.49 13.39 9.31
N GLY A 290 -12.53 12.11 9.03
CA GLY A 290 -12.24 11.56 7.71
C GLY A 290 -13.39 10.69 7.19
N PHE A 291 -13.70 10.86 5.90
CA PHE A 291 -14.61 10.00 5.16
C PHE A 291 -13.97 9.61 3.83
N ALA A 292 -13.95 8.32 3.52
CA ALA A 292 -13.47 7.82 2.24
C ALA A 292 -14.45 6.83 1.61
N VAL A 293 -14.48 6.85 0.29
CA VAL A 293 -15.21 5.89 -0.53
C VAL A 293 -14.38 5.52 -1.76
N GLY A 294 -14.52 4.30 -2.22
CA GLY A 294 -13.92 3.87 -3.48
C GLY A 294 -14.05 2.39 -3.74
N GLN A 295 -13.34 1.96 -4.77
CA GLN A 295 -13.20 0.55 -5.15
C GLN A 295 -11.73 0.17 -5.02
N PRO A 296 -11.36 -0.67 -4.05
CA PRO A 296 -10.07 -1.37 -4.04
C PRO A 296 -9.85 -2.14 -5.33
N THR A 297 -8.63 -2.54 -5.58
CA THR A 297 -8.26 -3.25 -6.81
C THR A 297 -9.25 -4.36 -7.14
N PHE A 298 -9.84 -4.28 -8.33
CA PHE A 298 -10.82 -5.23 -8.88
C PHE A 298 -10.52 -5.47 -10.36
N ALA A 299 -10.82 -6.68 -10.84
CA ALA A 299 -10.61 -7.06 -12.23
C ALA A 299 -11.58 -6.33 -13.17
N THR A 300 -11.05 -5.87 -14.30
CA THR A 300 -11.80 -5.16 -15.36
C THR A 300 -11.71 -5.83 -16.72
N ALA A 301 -10.73 -6.73 -16.91
CA ALA A 301 -10.62 -7.56 -18.11
C ALA A 301 -10.02 -8.92 -17.75
N LEU A 302 -10.55 -9.96 -18.39
CA LEU A 302 -10.10 -11.35 -18.24
C LEU A 302 -9.47 -11.86 -19.54
N LYS A 303 -8.55 -12.82 -19.43
CA LYS A 303 -8.08 -13.61 -20.55
C LYS A 303 -9.26 -14.45 -21.08
N GLY A 304 -9.38 -14.56 -22.40
CA GLY A 304 -10.52 -15.19 -23.05
C GLY A 304 -11.67 -14.22 -23.40
N GLY A 305 -11.62 -12.99 -22.88
CA GLY A 305 -12.56 -11.91 -23.25
C GLY A 305 -13.85 -11.84 -22.45
N ASP A 306 -14.05 -12.69 -21.46
CA ASP A 306 -15.19 -12.62 -20.56
C ASP A 306 -15.17 -11.35 -19.70
N THR A 307 -16.35 -10.84 -19.37
CA THR A 307 -16.49 -9.68 -18.49
C THR A 307 -16.41 -10.12 -17.03
N PRO A 308 -15.47 -9.58 -16.22
CA PRO A 308 -15.38 -9.93 -14.82
C PRO A 308 -16.55 -9.37 -14.02
N TYR A 309 -17.02 -10.14 -13.05
CA TYR A 309 -18.03 -9.72 -12.08
C TYR A 309 -17.38 -9.43 -10.73
N ASP A 310 -16.40 -8.53 -10.73
CA ASP A 310 -15.48 -8.30 -9.61
C ASP A 310 -15.66 -6.94 -8.89
N GLY A 311 -16.71 -6.19 -9.22
CA GLY A 311 -16.99 -4.89 -8.59
C GLY A 311 -17.24 -4.99 -7.10
N ASN A 312 -16.66 -4.05 -6.36
CA ASN A 312 -16.73 -3.92 -4.90
C ASN A 312 -16.83 -2.45 -4.50
N TYR A 313 -17.17 -2.15 -3.26
CA TYR A 313 -17.08 -0.80 -2.69
C TYR A 313 -16.59 -0.86 -1.26
N VAL A 314 -15.81 0.14 -0.87
CA VAL A 314 -15.35 0.35 0.50
C VAL A 314 -15.73 1.75 0.93
N PHE A 315 -16.27 1.85 2.15
CA PHE A 315 -16.54 3.10 2.85
C PHE A 315 -15.81 3.07 4.18
N GLU A 316 -15.21 4.21 4.54
CA GLU A 316 -14.54 4.40 5.81
C GLU A 316 -14.93 5.76 6.38
N LEU A 317 -15.24 5.77 7.69
CA LEU A 317 -15.53 6.98 8.46
C LEU A 317 -14.77 6.90 9.77
N TYR A 318 -14.02 7.93 10.11
CA TYR A 318 -13.38 8.03 11.42
C TYR A 318 -13.46 9.44 12.00
N TYR A 319 -13.41 9.53 13.32
CA TYR A 319 -13.19 10.78 14.03
C TYR A 319 -11.99 10.62 14.96
N ASN A 320 -10.96 11.42 14.76
CA ASN A 320 -9.76 11.40 15.58
C ASN A 320 -9.86 12.48 16.67
N PHE A 321 -10.07 12.06 17.88
CA PHE A 321 -10.16 12.93 19.04
C PHE A 321 -8.80 13.03 19.74
N GLN A 322 -8.19 14.20 19.70
CA GLN A 322 -6.95 14.50 20.41
C GLN A 322 -7.28 14.84 21.88
N VAL A 323 -7.10 13.87 22.77
CA VAL A 323 -7.41 14.02 24.21
C VAL A 323 -6.35 14.88 24.91
N THR A 324 -5.09 14.62 24.61
CA THR A 324 -3.91 15.40 25.03
C THR A 324 -2.88 15.40 23.90
N ASP A 325 -1.78 16.13 24.04
CA ASP A 325 -0.68 16.11 23.05
C ASP A 325 -0.11 14.71 22.81
N ASN A 326 -0.29 13.80 23.77
CA ASN A 326 0.26 12.46 23.79
C ASN A 326 -0.79 11.34 23.60
N ILE A 327 -2.08 11.65 23.65
CA ILE A 327 -3.15 10.64 23.62
C ILE A 327 -4.20 11.06 22.58
N ALA A 328 -4.47 10.18 21.64
CA ALA A 328 -5.60 10.30 20.71
C ALA A 328 -6.48 9.06 20.77
N ILE A 329 -7.81 9.26 20.67
CA ILE A 329 -8.82 8.21 20.58
C ILE A 329 -9.54 8.37 19.25
N THR A 330 -9.59 7.29 18.46
CA THR A 330 -10.14 7.31 17.11
C THR A 330 -11.20 6.22 16.96
N PRO A 331 -12.48 6.51 17.23
CA PRO A 331 -13.57 5.66 16.76
C PRO A 331 -13.62 5.68 15.22
N ALA A 332 -13.85 4.52 14.63
CA ALA A 332 -13.98 4.36 13.20
C ALA A 332 -15.00 3.28 12.83
N LEU A 333 -15.65 3.48 11.70
CA LEU A 333 -16.59 2.55 11.08
C LEU A 333 -16.16 2.31 9.64
N PHE A 334 -16.38 1.11 9.14
CA PHE A 334 -16.19 0.81 7.71
C PHE A 334 -17.24 -0.18 7.21
N TYR A 335 -17.50 -0.09 5.93
CA TYR A 335 -18.37 -1.01 5.22
C TYR A 335 -17.69 -1.49 3.93
N LEU A 336 -17.67 -2.80 3.74
CA LEU A 336 -17.09 -3.46 2.58
C LEU A 336 -18.23 -4.18 1.84
N SER A 337 -18.52 -3.74 0.63
CA SER A 337 -19.46 -4.42 -0.25
C SER A 337 -18.71 -5.38 -1.16
N ARG A 338 -19.12 -6.66 -1.17
CA ARG A 338 -18.52 -7.71 -2.00
C ARG A 338 -16.96 -7.73 -1.97
N PRO A 339 -16.35 -7.83 -0.80
CA PRO A 339 -14.89 -7.78 -0.68
C PRO A 339 -14.16 -8.94 -1.39
N GLU A 340 -14.86 -10.05 -1.64
CA GLU A 340 -14.33 -11.20 -2.38
C GLU A 340 -14.49 -11.05 -3.91
N GLY A 341 -15.23 -10.02 -4.36
CA GLY A 341 -15.47 -9.75 -5.78
C GLY A 341 -16.14 -10.92 -6.49
N GLN A 342 -15.56 -11.38 -7.59
CA GLN A 342 -16.04 -12.51 -8.37
C GLN A 342 -16.06 -13.82 -7.58
N ASP A 343 -15.18 -13.98 -6.59
CA ASP A 343 -15.12 -15.18 -5.74
C ASP A 343 -16.18 -15.21 -4.63
N THR A 344 -17.02 -14.18 -4.49
CA THR A 344 -18.04 -14.09 -3.44
C THR A 344 -18.89 -15.35 -3.35
N GLN A 345 -19.31 -15.91 -4.47
CA GLN A 345 -20.15 -17.09 -4.51
C GLN A 345 -19.40 -18.35 -4.01
N ALA A 346 -18.14 -18.49 -4.38
CA ALA A 346 -17.31 -19.61 -3.93
C ALA A 346 -16.98 -19.49 -2.42
N PHE A 347 -16.67 -18.29 -1.97
CA PHE A 347 -16.37 -17.99 -0.57
C PHE A 347 -17.55 -18.32 0.37
N VAL A 348 -18.77 -17.96 -0.04
CA VAL A 348 -19.97 -18.16 0.79
C VAL A 348 -20.56 -19.56 0.63
N LYS A 349 -20.33 -20.20 -0.51
CA LYS A 349 -20.90 -21.50 -0.87
C LYS A 349 -20.32 -22.71 -0.17
N ASN A 350 -19.47 -22.63 0.76
CA ASN A 350 -18.87 -23.78 1.42
C ASN A 350 -19.94 -24.79 1.95
N GLY A 351 -20.89 -25.15 1.06
CA GLY A 351 -21.94 -26.16 1.19
C GLY A 351 -23.37 -25.68 1.42
N SER A 352 -23.70 -24.38 1.46
CA SER A 352 -24.99 -23.90 2.00
C SER A 352 -25.94 -23.14 1.08
N GLY A 353 -25.73 -23.13 -0.23
CA GLY A 353 -26.75 -22.58 -1.15
C GLY A 353 -27.06 -21.07 -1.02
N TYR A 354 -26.16 -20.27 -0.52
CA TYR A 354 -26.27 -18.83 -0.39
C TYR A 354 -26.15 -18.14 -1.76
N ASP A 355 -26.97 -17.14 -2.03
CA ASP A 355 -27.13 -16.52 -3.35
C ASP A 355 -26.08 -15.44 -3.72
N GLY A 356 -24.96 -15.40 -3.01
CA GLY A 356 -23.78 -14.67 -3.45
C GLY A 356 -23.68 -13.21 -3.02
N GLN A 357 -24.40 -12.77 -1.99
CA GLN A 357 -24.16 -11.48 -1.36
C GLN A 357 -23.33 -11.65 -0.08
N PHE A 358 -22.15 -11.05 -0.06
CA PHE A 358 -21.30 -10.99 1.11
C PHE A 358 -20.82 -9.55 1.31
N ASN A 359 -21.15 -8.99 2.47
CA ASN A 359 -20.76 -7.66 2.86
C ASN A 359 -20.23 -7.69 4.29
N VAL A 360 -19.30 -6.80 4.61
CA VAL A 360 -18.73 -6.69 5.94
C VAL A 360 -18.97 -5.28 6.49
N PHE A 361 -19.55 -5.20 7.66
CA PHE A 361 -19.60 -3.98 8.46
C PHE A 361 -18.68 -4.15 9.66
N GLY A 362 -17.77 -3.20 9.86
CA GLY A 362 -16.81 -3.22 10.95
C GLY A 362 -16.73 -1.89 11.67
N GLY A 363 -16.37 -1.96 12.95
CA GLY A 363 -16.10 -0.79 13.76
C GLY A 363 -15.00 -1.06 14.77
N LEU A 364 -14.28 -0.01 15.11
CA LEU A 364 -13.19 -0.08 16.10
C LEU A 364 -13.03 1.24 16.84
N VAL A 365 -12.35 1.19 17.96
CA VAL A 365 -11.82 2.36 18.65
C VAL A 365 -10.32 2.16 18.81
N GLN A 366 -9.53 3.00 18.12
CA GLN A 366 -8.09 3.00 18.24
C GLN A 366 -7.66 4.02 19.29
N THR A 367 -6.83 3.62 20.26
CA THR A 367 -6.16 4.54 21.17
C THR A 367 -4.68 4.60 20.80
N THR A 368 -4.16 5.81 20.60
CA THR A 368 -2.76 6.05 20.27
C THR A 368 -2.08 6.80 21.41
N PHE A 369 -0.96 6.27 21.88
CA PHE A 369 -0.08 6.92 22.85
C PHE A 369 1.22 7.33 22.16
N LYS A 370 1.68 8.55 22.39
CA LYS A 370 2.97 9.10 21.95
C LYS A 370 3.83 9.39 23.17
N PHE A 371 5.08 8.94 23.15
CA PHE A 371 6.03 9.11 24.25
C PHE A 371 7.26 9.87 23.76
#